data_5377bdcee9ae3a65aebdc2dc828c39d1
#
_entry.id   5377bdcee9ae3a65aebdc2dc828c39d1
#
_cell.length_a   1.000
_cell.length_b   1.000
_cell.length_c   1.000
_cell.angle_alpha   90.00
_cell.angle_beta   90.00
_cell.angle_gamma   90.00
#
_symmetry.space_group_name_H-M   'P 1'
#
loop_
_entity.id
_entity.type
_entity.pdbx_description
1 polymer ?
#
loop_
_entity_poly.entity_id
_entity_poly.type
_entity_poly.pdbx_seq_one_letter_code
_entity_poly.pdbx_strand_id
1 'polypeptide(L)'
;QYIQATAWIKEIKIPILGICFGHQLIALQYGGFVKKMKEDRDFQDIEIFEESALFARLPRIIQMQEDHCEFASVPQNFMLLASSDTCFNEAMQHDELQIYGVQFHPEVSGLQGSLLFENFHEICGHAKG
;
A
#
# COMPACT_ATOMS: atom_id res chain seq x y z
N GLN A 1 4.29 -20.31 4.76
CA GLN A 1 5.49 -20.44 3.91
C GLN A 1 5.84 -19.15 3.19
N TYR A 2 4.81 -18.34 2.80
CA TYR A 2 5.08 -17.02 2.23
C TYR A 2 5.80 -16.12 3.24
N ILE A 3 5.51 -16.28 4.54
CA ILE A 3 6.17 -15.50 5.58
C ILE A 3 7.67 -15.77 5.59
N GLN A 4 8.07 -17.02 5.49
CA GLN A 4 9.49 -17.38 5.46
C GLN A 4 10.14 -16.94 4.15
N ALA A 5 9.47 -17.17 3.03
CA ALA A 5 10.01 -16.83 1.71
C ALA A 5 10.21 -15.33 1.53
N THR A 6 9.42 -14.50 2.24
CA THR A 6 9.46 -13.03 2.09
C THR A 6 10.08 -12.34 3.30
N ALA A 7 10.73 -13.07 4.20
CA ALA A 7 11.33 -12.49 5.42
C ALA A 7 12.39 -11.41 5.10
N TRP A 8 12.98 -11.45 3.90
CA TRP A 8 13.97 -10.46 3.46
C TRP A 8 13.41 -9.03 3.48
N ILE A 9 12.07 -8.86 3.44
CA ILE A 9 11.44 -7.56 3.48
C ILE A 9 11.87 -6.77 4.72
N LYS A 10 12.01 -7.45 5.87
CA LYS A 10 12.40 -6.80 7.12
C LYS A 10 13.90 -6.49 7.19
N GLU A 11 14.68 -7.08 6.33
CA GLU A 11 16.14 -6.91 6.33
C GLU A 11 16.61 -5.84 5.34
N ILE A 12 15.79 -5.52 4.39
CA ILE A 12 16.14 -4.57 3.33
C ILE A 12 16.10 -3.14 3.88
N LYS A 13 17.05 -2.31 3.44
CA LYS A 13 17.19 -0.93 3.92
C LYS A 13 16.81 0.10 2.87
N ILE A 14 16.24 -0.32 1.76
CA ILE A 14 15.79 0.58 0.70
C ILE A 14 14.28 0.75 0.80
N PRO A 15 13.72 1.81 0.20
CA PRO A 15 12.26 1.98 0.16
C PRO A 15 11.57 0.81 -0.53
N ILE A 16 10.41 0.44 -0.02
CA ILE A 16 9.60 -0.67 -0.52
C ILE A 16 8.17 -0.17 -0.75
N LEU A 17 7.63 -0.50 -1.91
CA LEU A 17 6.20 -0.33 -2.19
C LEU A 17 5.62 -1.70 -2.51
N GLY A 18 4.75 -2.20 -1.64
CA GLY A 18 4.01 -3.44 -1.87
C GLY A 18 2.66 -3.13 -2.50
N ILE A 19 2.33 -3.83 -3.58
CA ILE A 19 1.10 -3.62 -4.33
C ILE A 19 0.26 -4.89 -4.26
N CYS A 20 -1.00 -4.76 -3.87
CA CYS A 20 -1.96 -5.85 -3.78
C CYS A 20 -1.40 -7.02 -2.95
N PHE A 21 -0.95 -8.10 -3.57
CA PHE A 21 -0.35 -9.23 -2.85
C PHE A 21 0.88 -8.80 -2.04
N GLY A 22 1.71 -7.90 -2.59
CA GLY A 22 2.87 -7.36 -1.88
C GLY A 22 2.49 -6.58 -0.63
N HIS A 23 1.39 -5.84 -0.67
CA HIS A 23 0.82 -5.14 0.49
C HIS A 23 0.45 -6.16 1.59
N GLN A 24 -0.19 -7.25 1.19
CA GLN A 24 -0.58 -8.32 2.11
C GLN A 24 0.64 -9.01 2.72
N LEU A 25 1.67 -9.25 1.92
CA LEU A 25 2.91 -9.85 2.43
C LEU A 25 3.60 -8.96 3.45
N ILE A 26 3.61 -7.64 3.23
CA ILE A 26 4.15 -6.69 4.21
C ILE A 26 3.37 -6.78 5.51
N ALA A 27 2.04 -6.82 5.44
CA ALA A 27 1.22 -6.95 6.65
C ALA A 27 1.59 -8.21 7.43
N LEU A 28 1.75 -9.33 6.75
CA LEU A 28 2.10 -10.60 7.39
C LEU A 28 3.50 -10.54 8.02
N GLN A 29 4.48 -9.93 7.35
CA GLN A 29 5.85 -9.84 7.86
C GLN A 29 5.93 -9.01 9.13
N TYR A 30 5.02 -8.05 9.31
CA TYR A 30 5.02 -7.17 10.47
C TYR A 30 3.95 -7.55 11.50
N GLY A 31 3.51 -8.81 11.47
CA GLY A 31 2.65 -9.35 12.52
C GLY A 31 1.17 -9.13 12.33
N GLY A 32 0.77 -8.61 11.18
CA GLY A 32 -0.63 -8.48 10.84
C GLY A 32 -1.22 -9.79 10.32
N PHE A 33 -2.47 -9.72 9.87
CA PHE A 33 -3.15 -10.88 9.29
C PHE A 33 -3.80 -10.50 7.98
N VAL A 34 -4.11 -11.52 7.19
CA VAL A 34 -4.82 -11.38 5.92
C VAL A 34 -6.07 -12.26 6.01
N LYS A 35 -7.21 -11.70 5.64
CA LYS A 35 -8.49 -12.37 5.76
C LYS A 35 -9.22 -12.36 4.42
N LYS A 36 -9.79 -13.49 4.04
CA LYS A 36 -10.59 -13.58 2.83
C LYS A 36 -11.98 -12.99 3.11
N MET A 37 -12.42 -12.11 2.21
CA MET A 37 -13.70 -11.44 2.30
C MET A 37 -14.36 -11.42 0.92
N LYS A 38 -15.39 -10.60 0.74
CA LYS A 38 -16.07 -10.44 -0.54
C LYS A 38 -15.10 -9.87 -1.57
N GLU A 39 -15.19 -10.35 -2.80
CA GLU A 39 -14.37 -9.84 -3.90
C GLU A 39 -14.58 -8.35 -4.10
N ASP A 40 -13.47 -7.65 -4.32
CA ASP A 40 -13.45 -6.22 -4.60
C ASP A 40 -12.82 -6.04 -5.98
N ARG A 41 -13.61 -5.60 -6.93
CA ARG A 41 -13.19 -5.45 -8.32
C ARG A 41 -13.63 -4.09 -8.84
N ASP A 42 -13.11 -3.73 -10.00
CA ASP A 42 -13.38 -2.45 -10.67
C ASP A 42 -12.79 -1.26 -9.92
N PHE A 43 -13.07 -0.06 -10.41
CA PHE A 43 -12.58 1.16 -9.78
C PHE A 43 -13.39 1.47 -8.52
N GLN A 44 -12.68 1.85 -7.47
CA GLN A 44 -13.27 2.28 -6.21
C GLN A 44 -12.77 3.66 -5.86
N ASP A 45 -13.64 4.44 -5.20
CA ASP A 45 -13.24 5.71 -4.61
C ASP A 45 -12.51 5.43 -3.30
N ILE A 46 -11.29 5.94 -3.20
CA ILE A 46 -10.43 5.73 -2.04
C ILE A 46 -10.19 7.08 -1.38
N GLU A 47 -10.50 7.17 -0.11
CA GLU A 47 -10.28 8.40 0.66
C GLU A 47 -8.93 8.35 1.36
N ILE A 48 -8.09 9.33 1.05
CA ILE A 48 -6.80 9.54 1.69
C ILE A 48 -7.01 10.52 2.84
N PHE A 49 -6.69 10.12 4.07
CA PHE A 49 -6.93 10.97 5.24
C PHE A 49 -5.67 11.28 6.04
N GLU A 50 -4.53 10.73 5.64
CA GLU A 50 -3.25 11.05 6.26
C GLU A 50 -2.26 11.53 5.20
N GLU A 51 -1.45 12.52 5.56
CA GLU A 51 -0.39 12.99 4.68
C GLU A 51 0.69 11.93 4.51
N SER A 52 1.13 11.75 3.27
CA SER A 52 2.21 10.84 2.94
C SER A 52 2.87 11.29 1.66
N ALA A 53 4.19 11.15 1.59
CA ALA A 53 4.93 11.44 0.37
C ALA A 53 4.42 10.60 -0.81
N LEU A 54 3.88 9.41 -0.53
CA LEU A 54 3.34 8.53 -1.56
C LEU A 54 2.14 9.16 -2.28
N PHE A 55 1.35 9.97 -1.57
CA PHE A 55 0.15 10.59 -2.12
C PHE A 55 0.32 12.08 -2.44
N ALA A 56 1.56 12.56 -2.51
CA ALA A 56 1.84 13.94 -2.86
C ALA A 56 1.19 14.29 -4.20
N ARG A 57 0.60 15.49 -4.30
CA ARG A 57 -0.05 16.02 -5.50
C ARG A 57 -1.31 15.27 -5.92
N LEU A 58 -1.75 14.27 -5.15
CA LEU A 58 -3.01 13.59 -5.40
C LEU A 58 -4.13 14.24 -4.61
N PRO A 59 -5.37 14.25 -5.14
CA PRO A 59 -6.51 14.77 -4.38
C PRO A 59 -6.85 13.84 -3.22
N ARG A 60 -7.67 14.31 -2.31
CA ARG A 60 -8.08 13.54 -1.14
C ARG A 60 -8.84 12.26 -1.51
N ILE A 61 -9.62 12.30 -2.58
CA ILE A 61 -10.35 11.13 -3.06
C ILE A 61 -9.78 10.77 -4.43
N ILE A 62 -9.28 9.55 -4.55
CA ILE A 62 -8.71 9.03 -5.78
C ILE A 62 -9.50 7.81 -6.23
N GLN A 63 -9.39 7.48 -7.50
CA GLN A 63 -10.01 6.28 -8.05
C GLN A 63 -8.93 5.32 -8.49
N MET A 64 -8.97 4.12 -7.94
CA MET A 64 -7.97 3.08 -8.22
C MET A 64 -8.66 1.77 -8.54
N GLN A 65 -8.03 1.00 -9.40
CA GLN A 65 -8.53 -0.33 -9.78
C GLN A 65 -8.29 -1.31 -8.65
N GLU A 66 -9.36 -2.03 -8.28
CA GLU A 66 -9.29 -3.10 -7.29
C GLU A 66 -9.42 -4.45 -7.99
N ASP A 67 -8.73 -5.45 -7.47
CA ASP A 67 -8.86 -6.82 -7.94
C ASP A 67 -8.31 -7.77 -6.88
N HIS A 68 -9.08 -7.95 -5.81
CA HIS A 68 -8.66 -8.81 -4.70
C HIS A 68 -9.86 -9.33 -3.92
N CYS A 69 -9.66 -10.41 -3.19
CA CYS A 69 -10.65 -10.94 -2.25
C CYS A 69 -10.04 -11.18 -0.88
N GLU A 70 -8.77 -10.89 -0.70
CA GLU A 70 -8.08 -10.98 0.58
C GLU A 70 -7.70 -9.59 1.05
N PHE A 71 -7.87 -9.33 2.34
CA PHE A 71 -7.74 -8.00 2.93
C PHE A 71 -6.79 -8.05 4.11
N ALA A 72 -5.85 -7.11 4.14
CA ALA A 72 -4.82 -7.06 5.17
C ALA A 72 -5.26 -6.19 6.34
N SER A 73 -4.89 -6.58 7.55
CA SER A 73 -4.98 -5.69 8.71
C SER A 73 -3.87 -4.66 8.65
N VAL A 74 -3.99 -3.60 9.46
CA VAL A 74 -2.90 -2.63 9.63
C VAL A 74 -2.01 -3.16 10.75
N PRO A 75 -0.78 -3.59 10.47
CA PRO A 75 0.09 -4.13 11.51
C PRO A 75 0.55 -3.05 12.48
N GLN A 76 1.06 -3.49 13.62
CA GLN A 76 1.67 -2.59 14.58
C GLN A 76 2.84 -1.84 13.93
N ASN A 77 3.03 -0.58 14.31
CA ASN A 77 4.06 0.32 13.75
C ASN A 77 3.79 0.75 12.31
N PHE A 78 2.55 0.59 11.85
CA PHE A 78 2.10 1.14 10.58
C PHE A 78 0.97 2.13 10.80
N MET A 79 0.93 3.14 9.95
CA MET A 79 -0.13 4.14 9.93
C MET A 79 -1.04 3.86 8.74
N LEU A 80 -2.35 3.82 8.99
CA LEU A 80 -3.33 3.72 7.92
C LEU A 80 -3.41 5.06 7.20
N LEU A 81 -3.25 5.04 5.88
CA LEU A 81 -3.26 6.25 5.06
C LEU A 81 -4.57 6.49 4.34
N ALA A 82 -5.23 5.42 3.93
CA ALA A 82 -6.42 5.52 3.08
C ALA A 82 -7.33 4.31 3.24
N SER A 83 -8.62 4.52 3.03
CA SER A 83 -9.66 3.50 3.12
C SER A 83 -10.70 3.70 2.02
N SER A 84 -11.49 2.67 1.76
CA SER A 84 -12.65 2.76 0.90
C SER A 84 -13.83 2.05 1.57
N ASP A 85 -15.00 2.13 0.95
CA ASP A 85 -16.19 1.45 1.48
C ASP A 85 -16.04 -0.06 1.48
N THR A 86 -15.18 -0.59 0.61
CA THR A 86 -15.01 -2.03 0.44
C THR A 86 -13.75 -2.55 1.11
N CYS A 87 -12.81 -1.68 1.49
CA CYS A 87 -11.53 -2.12 2.04
C CYS A 87 -11.01 -1.12 3.07
N PHE A 88 -10.85 -1.58 4.31
CA PHE A 88 -10.37 -0.71 5.39
C PHE A 88 -8.93 -0.27 5.16
N ASN A 89 -8.04 -1.22 4.87
CA ASN A 89 -6.62 -0.90 4.65
C ASN A 89 -6.31 -0.85 3.15
N GLU A 90 -6.64 0.29 2.54
CA GLU A 90 -6.30 0.54 1.14
C GLU A 90 -4.84 0.96 0.99
N ALA A 91 -4.29 1.64 1.99
CA ALA A 91 -2.90 2.07 1.96
C ALA A 91 -2.37 2.28 3.37
N MET A 92 -1.12 1.90 3.58
CA MET A 92 -0.46 2.01 4.87
C MET A 92 1.02 2.37 4.69
N GLN A 93 1.62 2.88 5.74
CA GLN A 93 3.01 3.30 5.75
C GLN A 93 3.62 2.96 7.10
N HIS A 94 4.84 2.42 7.10
CA HIS A 94 5.57 2.18 8.35
C HIS A 94 5.87 3.51 9.04
N ASP A 95 5.81 3.54 10.36
CA ASP A 95 5.98 4.76 11.14
C ASP A 95 7.38 5.37 11.00
N GLU A 96 8.39 4.56 10.75
CA GLU A 96 9.79 5.01 10.72
C GLU A 96 10.50 4.67 9.42
N LEU A 97 10.22 3.53 8.82
CA LEU A 97 10.89 3.06 7.61
C LEU A 97 10.12 3.46 6.36
N GLN A 98 10.81 3.52 5.23
CA GLN A 98 10.19 3.86 3.95
C GLN A 98 9.54 2.61 3.34
N ILE A 99 8.55 2.06 4.05
CA ILE A 99 7.81 0.88 3.62
C ILE A 99 6.35 1.27 3.47
N TYR A 100 5.82 1.09 2.27
CA TYR A 100 4.45 1.46 1.91
C TYR A 100 3.73 0.24 1.36
N GLY A 101 2.45 0.14 1.65
CA GLY A 101 1.59 -0.89 1.07
C GLY A 101 0.34 -0.26 0.51
N VAL A 102 -0.08 -0.70 -0.68
CA VAL A 102 -1.36 -0.31 -1.27
C VAL A 102 -2.08 -1.57 -1.74
N GLN A 103 -3.36 -1.67 -1.41
CA GLN A 103 -4.16 -2.84 -1.77
C GLN A 103 -4.58 -2.81 -3.24
N PHE A 104 -4.76 -1.63 -3.78
CA PHE A 104 -5.22 -1.43 -5.17
C PHE A 104 -4.07 -1.61 -6.17
N HIS A 105 -4.41 -1.53 -7.45
CA HIS A 105 -3.47 -1.70 -8.55
C HIS A 105 -3.20 -0.36 -9.25
N PRO A 106 -2.19 0.43 -8.79
CA PRO A 106 -1.89 1.71 -9.44
C PRO A 106 -1.42 1.54 -10.89
N GLU A 107 -0.82 0.40 -11.22
CA GLU A 107 -0.28 0.14 -12.56
C GLU A 107 -1.35 0.14 -13.65
N VAL A 108 -2.62 -0.05 -13.29
CA VAL A 108 -3.74 -0.02 -14.23
C VAL A 108 -4.79 1.03 -13.85
N SER A 109 -4.39 2.05 -13.12
CA SER A 109 -5.30 3.08 -12.58
C SER A 109 -5.10 4.45 -13.24
N GLY A 110 -4.58 4.49 -14.45
CA GLY A 110 -4.49 5.72 -15.23
C GLY A 110 -3.52 6.74 -14.66
N LEU A 111 -3.86 8.03 -14.83
CA LEU A 111 -2.97 9.13 -14.44
C LEU A 111 -2.71 9.18 -12.94
N GLN A 112 -3.70 8.90 -12.12
CA GLN A 112 -3.52 8.93 -10.66
C GLN A 112 -2.58 7.80 -10.22
N GLY A 113 -2.68 6.63 -10.83
CA GLY A 113 -1.76 5.54 -10.57
C GLY A 113 -0.34 5.87 -10.98
N SER A 114 -0.18 6.51 -12.16
CA SER A 114 1.14 6.95 -12.63
C SER A 114 1.77 7.96 -11.69
N LEU A 115 0.98 8.89 -11.18
CA LEU A 115 1.49 9.90 -10.25
C LEU A 115 1.95 9.26 -8.94
N LEU A 116 1.26 8.23 -8.47
CA LEU A 116 1.69 7.49 -7.29
C LEU A 116 3.08 6.87 -7.50
N PHE A 117 3.32 6.29 -8.66
CA PHE A 117 4.64 5.74 -8.98
C PHE A 117 5.71 6.82 -9.07
N GLU A 118 5.38 7.98 -9.64
CA GLU A 118 6.33 9.11 -9.67
C GLU A 118 6.68 9.54 -8.24
N ASN A 119 5.70 9.57 -7.35
CA ASN A 119 5.94 9.90 -5.95
C ASN A 119 6.86 8.87 -5.30
N PHE A 120 6.64 7.60 -5.56
CA PHE A 120 7.50 6.56 -5.00
C PHE A 120 8.92 6.66 -5.57
N HIS A 121 9.05 6.98 -6.85
CA HIS A 121 10.36 7.20 -7.47
C HIS A 121 11.12 8.35 -6.76
N GLU A 122 10.42 9.42 -6.43
CA GLU A 122 11.02 10.53 -5.68
C GLU A 122 11.45 10.08 -4.27
N ILE A 123 10.63 9.28 -3.60
CA ILE A 123 10.99 8.72 -2.29
C ILE A 123 12.29 7.94 -2.40
N CYS A 124 12.45 7.12 -3.42
CA CYS A 124 13.68 6.35 -3.66
C CYS A 124 14.89 7.26 -3.88
N GLY A 125 14.69 8.35 -4.61
CA GLY A 125 15.76 9.32 -4.87
C GLY A 125 16.23 10.00 -3.60
N HIS A 126 15.32 10.40 -2.73
CA HIS A 126 15.65 11.02 -1.46
C HIS A 126 16.35 10.07 -0.49
N ALA A 127 15.98 8.79 -0.53
CA ALA A 127 16.58 7.79 0.35
C ALA A 127 18.07 7.56 0.07
N LYS A 128 18.52 7.90 -1.14
CA LYS A 128 19.94 7.75 -1.53
C LYS A 128 20.81 8.94 -1.09
N GLY A 129 20.16 10.03 -0.78
CA GLY A 129 20.85 11.24 -0.34
C GLY A 129 21.23 11.17 1.09
#